data_0fed73cd561f3c07dc1bdb3e7927daaf
#
_entry.id   0fed73cd561f3c07dc1bdb3e7927daaf
#
_cell.length_a   1.000
_cell.length_b   1.000
_cell.length_c   1.000
_cell.angle_alpha   90.00
_cell.angle_beta   90.00
_cell.angle_gamma   90.00
#
_symmetry.space_group_name_H-M   'P 1'
#
loop_
_entity.id
_entity.type
_entity.pdbx_description
1 polymer ?
#
loop_
_entity_poly.entity_id
_entity_poly.type
_entity_poly.pdbx_seq_one_letter_code
_entity_poly.pdbx_strand_id
1 'polypeptide(L)'
;ENSYFVKDAYVGEQDVEVTLSVDGNVQILRIDPAMTSCVVTVEELLFNGVPVPTQDKKIFYTNGKVARPSATCIFSTTDPNLYIKVADLDRKAENELFARLKVVPVPERMAADMAASVKKIF
;
A
#
# COMPACT_ATOMS: atom_id res chain seq x y z
N GLU A 1 -10.56 13.48 -14.09
CA GLU A 1 -9.25 13.32 -13.59
C GLU A 1 -9.14 12.52 -12.31
N ASN A 2 -7.95 12.11 -12.01
CA ASN A 2 -7.70 11.36 -10.80
C ASN A 2 -7.68 12.29 -9.60
N SER A 3 -8.37 11.88 -8.56
CA SER A 3 -8.30 12.56 -7.27
C SER A 3 -7.51 11.67 -6.34
N TYR A 4 -6.60 12.28 -5.59
CA TYR A 4 -5.77 11.55 -4.67
C TYR A 4 -6.10 11.95 -3.25
N PHE A 5 -6.09 10.96 -2.38
CA PHE A 5 -6.10 11.18 -0.96
C PHE A 5 -4.84 10.56 -0.39
N VAL A 6 -4.07 11.35 0.35
CA VAL A 6 -2.76 10.90 0.86
C VAL A 6 -2.83 10.83 2.36
N LYS A 7 -2.36 9.71 2.90
CA LYS A 7 -2.26 9.53 4.34
C LYS A 7 -0.86 9.07 4.67
N ASP A 8 -0.15 9.88 5.46
CA ASP A 8 1.20 9.54 5.91
C ASP A 8 1.12 8.58 7.08
N ALA A 9 2.06 7.67 7.11
CA ALA A 9 2.24 6.79 8.25
C ALA A 9 3.59 7.10 8.89
N TYR A 10 3.96 6.31 9.85
CA TYR A 10 5.17 6.59 10.61
C TYR A 10 6.35 5.84 10.09
N VAL A 11 7.53 6.36 10.43
CA VAL A 11 8.77 5.63 10.26
C VAL A 11 9.04 4.80 11.50
N GLY A 12 9.85 3.79 11.32
CA GLY A 12 10.20 2.89 12.42
C GLY A 12 9.46 1.57 12.29
N GLU A 13 9.99 0.54 12.93
CA GLU A 13 9.35 -0.77 12.91
C GLU A 13 8.08 -0.71 13.73
N GLN A 14 6.93 -0.99 13.11
CA GLN A 14 5.67 -0.88 13.83
C GLN A 14 4.52 -1.49 13.04
N ASP A 15 3.46 -1.73 13.78
CA ASP A 15 2.17 -2.07 13.20
C ASP A 15 1.37 -0.77 13.09
N VAL A 16 0.83 -0.53 11.91
CA VAL A 16 0.10 0.69 11.61
C VAL A 16 -1.31 0.34 11.19
N GLU A 17 -2.28 0.98 11.83
CA GLU A 17 -3.67 0.87 11.40
C GLU A 17 -4.13 2.23 10.91
N VAL A 18 -4.76 2.22 9.75
CA VAL A 18 -5.24 3.43 9.11
C VAL A 18 -6.71 3.25 8.78
N THR A 19 -7.53 4.19 9.22
CA THR A 19 -8.93 4.22 8.84
C THR A 19 -9.19 5.57 8.20
N LEU A 20 -9.67 5.55 6.97
CA LEU A 20 -9.87 6.76 6.17
C LEU A 20 -11.30 6.84 5.67
N SER A 21 -11.88 8.04 5.76
CA SER A 21 -13.11 8.34 5.06
C SER A 21 -12.76 8.77 3.64
N VAL A 22 -13.42 8.20 2.65
CA VAL A 22 -13.10 8.40 1.25
C VAL A 22 -14.33 8.94 0.52
N ASP A 23 -14.19 10.14 -0.02
CA ASP A 23 -15.28 10.75 -0.79
C ASP A 23 -15.58 9.92 -2.04
N GLY A 24 -16.83 9.95 -2.49
CA GLY A 24 -17.25 9.16 -3.63
C GLY A 24 -16.59 9.55 -4.95
N ASN A 25 -15.97 10.73 -5.02
CA ASN A 25 -15.31 11.18 -6.24
C ASN A 25 -13.82 10.88 -6.26
N VAL A 26 -13.27 10.30 -5.20
CA VAL A 26 -11.86 9.89 -5.19
C VAL A 26 -11.71 8.65 -6.04
N GLN A 27 -10.72 8.64 -6.91
CA GLN A 27 -10.48 7.49 -7.79
C GLN A 27 -9.31 6.65 -7.35
N ILE A 28 -8.26 7.29 -6.82
CA ILE A 28 -7.06 6.60 -6.40
C ILE A 28 -6.68 7.10 -5.02
N LEU A 29 -6.45 6.17 -4.10
CA LEU A 29 -5.91 6.47 -2.79
C LEU A 29 -4.42 6.18 -2.77
N ARG A 30 -3.67 7.04 -2.11
CA ARG A 30 -2.26 6.82 -1.90
C ARG A 30 -1.98 6.82 -0.40
N ILE A 31 -1.27 5.81 0.05
CA ILE A 31 -0.82 5.71 1.42
C ILE A 31 0.70 5.77 1.42
N ASP A 32 1.27 6.66 2.21
CA ASP A 32 2.71 6.79 2.37
C ASP A 32 3.08 6.15 3.70
N PRO A 33 3.54 4.88 3.69
CA PRO A 33 3.70 4.13 4.93
C PRO A 33 4.92 4.52 5.75
N ALA A 34 5.87 5.22 5.16
CA ALA A 34 7.09 5.60 5.85
C ALA A 34 7.81 6.69 5.06
N MET A 35 8.90 7.20 5.63
CA MET A 35 9.76 8.16 4.94
C MET A 35 11.16 7.57 4.78
N THR A 36 11.25 6.27 4.62
CA THR A 36 12.51 5.58 4.47
C THR A 36 12.27 4.31 3.67
N SER A 37 13.34 3.73 3.13
CA SER A 37 13.27 2.41 2.54
C SER A 37 12.79 1.41 3.58
N CYS A 38 11.93 0.47 3.18
CA CYS A 38 11.25 -0.39 4.13
C CYS A 38 10.62 -1.58 3.43
N VAL A 39 10.16 -2.53 4.27
CA VAL A 39 9.33 -3.63 3.82
C VAL A 39 7.97 -3.45 4.50
N VAL A 40 6.92 -3.43 3.71
CA VAL A 40 5.56 -3.27 4.21
C VAL A 40 4.78 -4.52 3.90
N THR A 41 4.24 -5.16 4.93
CA THR A 41 3.32 -6.27 4.75
C THR A 41 1.91 -5.75 4.96
N VAL A 42 1.06 -5.91 3.96
CA VAL A 42 -0.34 -5.53 4.06
C VAL A 42 -1.06 -6.70 4.71
N GLU A 43 -1.36 -6.57 6.00
CA GLU A 43 -2.00 -7.63 6.75
C GLU A 43 -3.50 -7.65 6.52
N GLU A 44 -4.08 -6.47 6.35
CA GLU A 44 -5.50 -6.38 6.07
C GLU A 44 -5.75 -5.08 5.30
N LEU A 45 -6.58 -5.17 4.28
CA LEU A 45 -6.94 -4.00 3.48
C LEU A 45 -8.39 -4.17 3.06
N LEU A 46 -9.26 -3.33 3.62
CA LEU A 46 -10.70 -3.43 3.41
C LEU A 46 -11.24 -2.12 2.86
N PHE A 47 -12.11 -2.20 1.89
CA PHE A 47 -12.84 -1.05 1.39
C PHE A 47 -14.31 -1.30 1.63
N ASN A 48 -14.92 -0.48 2.48
CA ASN A 48 -16.30 -0.68 2.93
C ASN A 48 -16.51 -2.07 3.52
N GLY A 49 -15.50 -2.55 4.26
CA GLY A 49 -15.55 -3.86 4.91
C GLY A 49 -15.27 -5.04 4.00
N VAL A 50 -14.98 -4.81 2.72
CA VAL A 50 -14.72 -5.89 1.76
C VAL A 50 -13.24 -5.92 1.43
N PRO A 51 -12.61 -7.10 1.45
CA PRO A 51 -11.17 -7.18 1.13
C PRO A 51 -10.85 -6.62 -0.25
N VAL A 52 -9.83 -5.79 -0.30
CA VAL A 52 -9.32 -5.26 -1.56
C VAL A 52 -8.48 -6.36 -2.22
N PRO A 53 -8.68 -6.60 -3.53
CA PRO A 53 -7.92 -7.65 -4.21
C PRO A 53 -6.47 -7.21 -4.45
N THR A 54 -5.61 -7.45 -3.46
CA THR A 54 -4.23 -7.00 -3.52
C THR A 54 -3.39 -7.73 -4.56
N GLN A 55 -3.91 -8.82 -5.14
CA GLN A 55 -3.22 -9.53 -6.19
C GLN A 55 -3.51 -8.95 -7.58
N ASP A 56 -4.49 -8.07 -7.67
CA ASP A 56 -4.84 -7.42 -8.93
C ASP A 56 -3.98 -6.17 -9.09
N LYS A 57 -3.07 -6.23 -10.06
CA LYS A 57 -2.11 -5.14 -10.30
C LYS A 57 -2.77 -3.84 -10.74
N LYS A 58 -4.00 -3.91 -11.22
CA LYS A 58 -4.73 -2.71 -11.63
C LYS A 58 -5.35 -2.00 -10.45
N ILE A 59 -5.60 -2.71 -9.35
CA ILE A 59 -6.26 -2.15 -8.19
C ILE A 59 -5.26 -1.81 -7.09
N PHE A 60 -4.29 -2.69 -6.85
CA PHE A 60 -3.29 -2.47 -5.82
C PHE A 60 -1.90 -2.48 -6.44
N TYR A 61 -1.20 -1.36 -6.32
CA TYR A 61 0.15 -1.24 -6.86
C TYR A 61 0.97 -0.25 -6.03
N THR A 62 2.27 -0.25 -6.26
CA THR A 62 3.19 0.55 -5.46
C THR A 62 4.30 1.07 -6.35
N ASN A 63 5.09 1.99 -5.83
CA ASN A 63 6.32 2.41 -6.51
C ASN A 63 7.52 1.55 -6.13
N GLY A 64 7.30 0.44 -5.44
CA GLY A 64 8.32 -0.55 -5.12
C GLY A 64 8.02 -1.88 -5.78
N LYS A 65 8.47 -2.96 -5.15
CA LYS A 65 8.22 -4.32 -5.60
C LYS A 65 7.15 -4.95 -4.72
N VAL A 66 6.19 -5.61 -5.34
CA VAL A 66 5.16 -6.33 -4.60
C VAL A 66 5.38 -7.82 -4.79
N ALA A 67 5.53 -8.53 -3.67
CA ALA A 67 5.60 -9.98 -3.68
C ALA A 67 4.18 -10.51 -3.54
N ARG A 68 3.58 -10.86 -4.65
CA ARG A 68 2.25 -11.46 -4.64
C ARG A 68 2.40 -12.97 -4.60
N PRO A 69 1.54 -13.69 -3.93
CA PRO A 69 0.27 -13.28 -3.34
C PRO A 69 0.33 -12.77 -1.90
N SER A 70 1.50 -12.62 -1.31
CA SER A 70 1.62 -12.32 0.11
C SER A 70 1.36 -10.85 0.45
N ALA A 71 1.20 -9.99 -0.56
CA ALA A 71 1.01 -8.56 -0.38
C ALA A 71 2.13 -7.92 0.45
N THR A 72 3.35 -8.38 0.26
CA THR A 72 4.53 -7.81 0.87
C THR A 72 5.18 -6.88 -0.13
N CYS A 73 5.40 -5.63 0.28
CA CYS A 73 5.90 -4.58 -0.60
C CYS A 73 7.29 -4.17 -0.15
N ILE A 74 8.24 -4.14 -1.07
CA ILE A 74 9.63 -3.82 -0.77
C ILE A 74 9.98 -2.51 -1.45
N PHE A 75 10.41 -1.55 -0.65
CA PHE A 75 10.71 -0.21 -1.14
C PHE A 75 12.18 0.12 -0.91
N SER A 76 12.89 0.38 -2.00
CA SER A 76 14.28 0.85 -1.93
C SER A 76 14.37 2.36 -2.09
N THR A 77 13.26 3.05 -1.89
CA THR A 77 13.17 4.50 -1.97
C THR A 77 12.85 5.07 -0.61
N THR A 78 13.18 6.34 -0.40
CA THR A 78 12.81 7.05 0.83
C THR A 78 11.40 7.63 0.76
N ASP A 79 10.68 7.38 -0.33
CA ASP A 79 9.31 7.87 -0.51
C ASP A 79 8.43 6.72 -0.97
N PRO A 80 8.20 5.71 -0.10
CA PRO A 80 7.36 4.58 -0.49
C PRO A 80 5.90 4.98 -0.60
N ASN A 81 5.23 4.46 -1.62
CA ASN A 81 3.82 4.76 -1.86
C ASN A 81 3.05 3.49 -2.17
N LEU A 82 1.90 3.34 -1.53
CA LEU A 82 0.91 2.32 -1.85
C LEU A 82 -0.26 2.99 -2.55
N TYR A 83 -0.74 2.41 -3.64
CA TYR A 83 -1.86 2.95 -4.40
C TYR A 83 -3.00 1.95 -4.44
N ILE A 84 -4.21 2.44 -4.23
CA ILE A 84 -5.43 1.63 -4.34
C ILE A 84 -6.37 2.36 -5.28
N LYS A 85 -6.70 1.70 -6.40
CA LYS A 85 -7.60 2.29 -7.39
C LYS A 85 -9.03 2.00 -6.96
N VAL A 86 -9.55 2.82 -6.07
CA VAL A 86 -10.88 2.62 -5.51
C VAL A 86 -11.98 2.84 -6.53
N ALA A 87 -11.66 3.48 -7.67
CA ALA A 87 -12.63 3.66 -8.73
C ALA A 87 -13.17 2.34 -9.27
N ASP A 88 -12.38 1.26 -9.15
CA ASP A 88 -12.77 -0.05 -9.66
C ASP A 88 -13.38 -0.94 -8.58
N LEU A 89 -13.63 -0.39 -7.40
CA LEU A 89 -14.25 -1.11 -6.28
C LEU A 89 -15.69 -0.65 -6.11
N ASP A 90 -16.51 -1.47 -5.46
CA ASP A 90 -17.88 -1.11 -5.16
C ASP A 90 -17.90 0.08 -4.23
N ARG A 91 -18.50 1.16 -4.68
CA ARG A 91 -18.49 2.41 -3.95
C ARG A 91 -19.88 2.85 -3.55
N LYS A 92 -19.92 3.61 -2.48
CA LYS A 92 -21.11 4.26 -1.97
C LYS A 92 -20.91 5.76 -2.00
N ALA A 93 -21.89 6.52 -1.52
CA ALA A 93 -21.73 7.97 -1.42
C ALA A 93 -20.62 8.31 -0.43
N GLU A 94 -20.53 7.55 0.66
CA GLU A 94 -19.46 7.69 1.64
C GLU A 94 -18.79 6.34 1.80
N ASN A 95 -17.46 6.35 1.74
CA ASN A 95 -16.68 5.13 1.76
C ASN A 95 -15.66 5.16 2.87
N GLU A 96 -15.24 3.98 3.28
CA GLU A 96 -14.23 3.86 4.31
C GLU A 96 -13.17 2.85 3.88
N LEU A 97 -11.91 3.23 4.03
CA LEU A 97 -10.79 2.32 3.82
C LEU A 97 -10.17 1.99 5.17
N PHE A 98 -9.96 0.71 5.42
CA PHE A 98 -9.22 0.24 6.58
C PHE A 98 -7.99 -0.51 6.11
N ALA A 99 -6.83 -0.18 6.66
CA ALA A 99 -5.58 -0.86 6.35
C ALA A 99 -4.84 -1.19 7.62
N ARG A 100 -4.34 -2.41 7.71
CA ARG A 100 -3.42 -2.80 8.77
C ARG A 100 -2.13 -3.23 8.11
N LEU A 101 -1.05 -2.53 8.44
CA LEU A 101 0.24 -2.69 7.80
C LEU A 101 1.29 -2.99 8.85
N LYS A 102 2.24 -3.84 8.48
CA LYS A 102 3.45 -4.00 9.27
C LYS A 102 4.58 -3.36 8.50
N VAL A 103 5.23 -2.38 9.09
CA VAL A 103 6.29 -1.60 8.44
C VAL A 103 7.60 -1.89 9.12
N VAL A 104 8.59 -2.34 8.35
CA VAL A 104 9.92 -2.64 8.86
C VAL A 104 10.93 -1.84 8.05
N PRO A 105 11.56 -0.81 8.64
CA PRO A 105 12.59 -0.06 7.93
C PRO A 105 13.79 -0.96 7.65
N VAL A 106 14.36 -0.82 6.47
CA VAL A 106 15.57 -1.55 6.10
C VAL A 106 16.47 -0.59 5.34
N PRO A 107 17.80 -0.81 5.38
CA PRO A 107 18.70 0.00 4.57
C PRO A 107 18.36 -0.11 3.09
N GLU A 108 18.56 0.97 2.36
CA GLU A 108 18.17 1.04 0.96
C GLU A 108 18.81 -0.08 0.15
N ARG A 109 20.08 -0.38 0.42
CA ARG A 109 20.78 -1.43 -0.31
C ARG A 109 20.16 -2.80 -0.05
N MET A 110 19.79 -3.06 1.21
CA MET A 110 19.15 -4.32 1.56
C MET A 110 17.80 -4.44 0.85
N ALA A 111 17.03 -3.34 0.84
CA ALA A 111 15.74 -3.34 0.16
C ALA A 111 15.92 -3.63 -1.33
N ALA A 112 16.93 -3.06 -1.96
CA ALA A 112 17.20 -3.29 -3.38
C ALA A 112 17.51 -4.76 -3.64
N ASP A 113 18.30 -5.38 -2.77
CA ASP A 113 18.66 -6.79 -2.92
C ASP A 113 17.44 -7.68 -2.72
N MET A 114 16.60 -7.36 -1.77
CA MET A 114 15.36 -8.12 -1.53
C MET A 114 14.42 -8.00 -2.71
N ALA A 115 14.29 -6.80 -3.27
CA ALA A 115 13.42 -6.57 -4.42
C ALA A 115 13.90 -7.37 -5.64
N ALA A 116 15.21 -7.45 -5.84
CA ALA A 116 15.77 -8.24 -6.93
C ALA A 116 15.47 -9.73 -6.76
N SER A 117 15.45 -10.21 -5.53
CA SER A 117 15.12 -11.62 -5.25
C SER A 117 13.67 -11.93 -5.56
N VAL A 118 12.77 -11.02 -5.24
CA VAL A 118 11.35 -11.18 -5.56
C VAL A 118 11.15 -11.32 -7.07
N LYS A 119 11.90 -10.53 -7.83
CA LYS A 119 11.78 -10.56 -9.28
C LYS A 119 12.06 -11.92 -9.88
N LYS A 120 12.92 -12.71 -9.23
CA LYS A 120 13.25 -14.05 -9.72
C LYS A 120 12.17 -15.07 -9.45
N ILE A 121 11.32 -14.81 -8.49
CA ILE A 121 10.25 -15.73 -8.11
C ILE A 121 9.03 -15.52 -9.00
N PHE A 122 8.79 -14.31 -9.37
CA PHE A 122 7.63 -13.91 -10.17
C PHE A 122 8.05 -13.30 -11.49
#